data_ab0b2f7a607c3a29b9c9cfd9624110a3
#
_entry.id   ab0b2f7a607c3a29b9c9cfd9624110a3
#
_cell.length_a   1.000
_cell.length_b   1.000
_cell.length_c   1.000
_cell.angle_alpha   90.00
_cell.angle_beta   90.00
_cell.angle_gamma   90.00
#
_symmetry.space_group_name_H-M   'P 1'
#
loop_
_entity.id
_entity.type
_entity.pdbx_description
1 polymer ?
#
loop_
_entity_poly.entity_id
_entity_poly.type
_entity_poly.pdbx_seq_one_letter_code
_entity_poly.pdbx_strand_id
1 'polypeptide(L)'
;MTSHASPGETDGWLTLVNGHTGERLQLRRVFRGGQLCLELRGSLPPNQEGPVRHIHFQEHEEGTVVAGSLGAEVDGTVVHVDVGGTARLPMGSAHRWWNDSQEVLRFEGFATPVVDLDRYLAAAFDVMNSGPAKRPPLFYIAHLAWRHRRTQTVLIAPRWIQAVLFPSIVLVGTLLGRYRGTDWPGCPDRFHTAPLLA
;
A
#
# COMPACT_ATOMS: atom_id res chain seq x y z
N MET A 1 -19.83 1.65 -19.17
CA MET A 1 -18.50 2.18 -19.52
C MET A 1 -18.01 2.95 -18.30
N THR A 2 -17.30 2.29 -17.39
CA THR A 2 -16.70 2.91 -16.21
C THR A 2 -15.31 3.37 -16.60
N SER A 3 -15.10 4.68 -16.66
CA SER A 3 -13.81 5.31 -16.90
C SER A 3 -12.88 4.96 -15.73
N HIS A 4 -11.92 4.07 -15.94
CA HIS A 4 -10.79 3.91 -15.05
C HIS A 4 -9.89 5.15 -15.24
N ALA A 5 -9.93 6.06 -14.26
CA ALA A 5 -8.99 7.16 -14.22
C ALA A 5 -7.58 6.59 -14.04
N SER A 6 -6.73 6.82 -15.04
CA SER A 6 -5.29 6.57 -14.93
C SER A 6 -4.71 7.40 -13.79
N PRO A 7 -3.70 6.91 -13.04
CA PRO A 7 -3.02 7.71 -12.02
C PRO A 7 -2.51 9.00 -12.64
N GLY A 8 -2.98 10.15 -12.12
CA GLY A 8 -2.54 11.47 -12.58
C GLY A 8 -1.15 11.77 -12.04
N GLU A 9 -0.18 11.93 -12.92
CA GLU A 9 1.18 12.37 -12.59
C GLU A 9 1.23 13.88 -12.70
N THR A 10 1.36 14.58 -11.55
CA THR A 10 1.66 16.02 -11.50
C THR A 10 2.87 16.21 -10.60
N ASP A 11 3.91 16.88 -11.10
CA ASP A 11 5.15 17.21 -10.38
C ASP A 11 5.94 16.01 -9.82
N GLY A 12 5.99 14.89 -10.55
CA GLY A 12 6.73 13.69 -10.14
C GLY A 12 6.06 12.90 -8.99
N TRP A 13 4.83 13.26 -8.58
CA TRP A 13 4.06 12.51 -7.61
C TRP A 13 3.12 11.51 -8.28
N LEU A 14 3.22 10.24 -7.87
CA LEU A 14 2.21 9.23 -8.15
C LEU A 14 1.06 9.38 -7.15
N THR A 15 -0.14 9.70 -7.62
CA THR A 15 -1.32 9.82 -6.76
C THR A 15 -2.18 8.56 -6.85
N LEU A 16 -2.47 7.96 -5.70
CA LEU A 16 -3.34 6.79 -5.53
C LEU A 16 -4.58 7.20 -4.74
N VAL A 17 -5.74 6.70 -5.13
CA VAL A 17 -7.01 6.94 -4.43
C VAL A 17 -7.76 5.62 -4.28
N ASN A 18 -8.15 5.27 -3.07
CA ASN A 18 -9.07 4.18 -2.80
C ASN A 18 -10.51 4.71 -2.92
N GLY A 19 -11.22 4.31 -3.97
CA GLY A 19 -12.58 4.75 -4.24
C GLY A 19 -13.62 4.27 -3.21
N HIS A 20 -13.28 3.31 -2.36
CA HIS A 20 -14.18 2.75 -1.35
C HIS A 20 -14.04 3.42 0.02
N THR A 21 -12.82 3.80 0.40
CA THR A 21 -12.53 4.40 1.72
C THR A 21 -12.28 5.90 1.65
N GLY A 22 -11.98 6.42 0.46
CA GLY A 22 -11.54 7.79 0.26
C GLY A 22 -10.08 8.04 0.67
N GLU A 23 -9.34 7.01 1.03
CA GLU A 23 -7.90 7.10 1.28
C GLU A 23 -7.17 7.63 0.05
N ARG A 24 -6.24 8.56 0.27
CA ARG A 24 -5.37 9.09 -0.77
C ARG A 24 -3.92 8.97 -0.34
N LEU A 25 -3.07 8.50 -1.24
CA LEU A 25 -1.63 8.50 -1.08
C LEU A 25 -0.99 9.23 -2.27
N GLN A 26 0.06 9.98 -1.99
CA GLN A 26 0.97 10.55 -2.97
C GLN A 26 2.37 10.02 -2.67
N LEU A 27 3.03 9.51 -3.68
CA LEU A 27 4.31 8.81 -3.57
C LEU A 27 5.29 9.41 -4.57
N ARG A 28 6.54 9.61 -4.15
CA ARG A 28 7.65 9.91 -5.07
C ARG A 28 8.96 9.38 -4.53
N ARG A 29 9.86 9.01 -5.43
CA ARG A 29 11.22 8.61 -5.06
C ARG A 29 12.11 9.84 -4.97
N VAL A 30 12.83 9.97 -3.86
CA VAL A 30 13.72 11.10 -3.59
C VAL A 30 15.05 10.61 -3.02
N PHE A 31 16.14 11.35 -3.26
CA PHE A 31 17.39 11.14 -2.55
C PHE A 31 17.40 12.00 -1.27
N ARG A 32 17.65 11.36 -0.12
CA ARG A 32 17.77 12.01 1.18
C ARG A 32 19.02 11.49 1.88
N GLY A 33 19.98 12.38 2.15
CA GLY A 33 21.23 11.99 2.79
C GLY A 33 22.04 10.94 1.99
N GLY A 34 21.96 10.97 0.66
CA GLY A 34 22.65 10.01 -0.21
C GLY A 34 21.93 8.65 -0.36
N GLN A 35 20.77 8.47 0.27
CA GLN A 35 19.97 7.24 0.20
C GLN A 35 18.66 7.51 -0.56
N LEU A 36 18.26 6.55 -1.40
CA LEU A 36 16.96 6.60 -2.08
C LEU A 36 15.85 6.26 -1.08
N CYS A 37 14.88 7.18 -0.94
CA CYS A 37 13.72 7.06 -0.08
C CYS A 37 12.44 7.19 -0.90
N LEU A 38 11.36 6.56 -0.44
CA LEU A 38 10.01 6.83 -0.92
C LEU A 38 9.39 7.88 0.00
N GLU A 39 9.18 9.09 -0.51
CA GLU A 39 8.41 10.11 0.18
C GLU A 39 6.92 9.82 0.02
N LEU A 40 6.18 9.92 1.12
CA LEU A 40 4.76 9.64 1.18
C LEU A 40 4.02 10.84 1.76
N ARG A 41 2.87 11.15 1.18
CA ARG A 41 1.85 12.00 1.77
C ARG A 41 0.53 11.26 1.75
N GLY A 42 -0.17 11.21 2.85
CA GLY A 42 -1.40 10.48 2.95
C GLY A 42 -2.53 11.28 3.58
N SER A 43 -3.77 10.92 3.21
CA SER A 43 -4.95 11.34 3.93
C SER A 43 -5.96 10.21 4.02
N LEU A 44 -6.64 10.12 5.17
CA LEU A 44 -7.66 9.12 5.46
C LEU A 44 -8.88 9.81 6.09
N PRO A 45 -10.10 9.62 5.56
CA PRO A 45 -11.31 10.18 6.15
C PRO A 45 -11.53 9.73 7.60
N PRO A 46 -12.38 10.43 8.37
CA PRO A 46 -12.70 10.07 9.76
C PRO A 46 -13.18 8.62 9.90
N ASN A 47 -12.78 7.96 10.99
CA ASN A 47 -13.21 6.60 11.34
C ASN A 47 -12.92 5.54 10.27
N GLN A 48 -11.98 5.78 9.37
CA GLN A 48 -11.56 4.80 8.38
C GLN A 48 -10.30 4.07 8.85
N GLU A 49 -10.25 2.78 8.52
CA GLU A 49 -9.03 1.99 8.68
C GLU A 49 -8.13 2.14 7.45
N GLY A 50 -6.84 2.22 7.69
CA GLY A 50 -5.81 2.13 6.67
C GLY A 50 -5.61 0.67 6.20
N PRO A 51 -4.38 0.25 5.90
CA PRO A 51 -4.11 -1.10 5.43
C PRO A 51 -4.38 -2.15 6.52
N VAL A 52 -4.79 -3.34 6.10
CA VAL A 52 -4.86 -4.51 6.98
C VAL A 52 -3.49 -4.79 7.61
N ARG A 53 -3.46 -5.46 8.76
CA ARG A 53 -2.20 -5.79 9.45
C ARG A 53 -1.24 -6.53 8.52
N HIS A 54 0.00 -6.03 8.42
CA HIS A 54 1.01 -6.49 7.47
C HIS A 54 2.43 -6.32 7.99
N ILE A 55 3.41 -6.78 7.24
CA ILE A 55 4.84 -6.66 7.54
C ILE A 55 5.56 -6.22 6.27
N HIS A 56 6.42 -5.22 6.38
CA HIS A 56 7.46 -4.91 5.39
C HIS A 56 8.76 -5.56 5.84
N PHE A 57 9.33 -6.44 5.00
CA PHE A 57 10.56 -7.18 5.37
C PHE A 57 11.84 -6.41 5.11
N GLN A 58 11.80 -5.38 4.30
CA GLN A 58 13.00 -4.70 3.79
C GLN A 58 12.92 -3.17 3.89
N GLU A 59 11.80 -2.61 4.33
CA GLU A 59 11.55 -1.18 4.39
C GLU A 59 11.10 -0.77 5.79
N HIS A 60 11.68 0.32 6.31
CA HIS A 60 11.18 1.02 7.48
C HIS A 60 10.25 2.12 7.02
N GLU A 61 9.14 2.31 7.69
CA GLU A 61 8.26 3.44 7.45
C GLU A 61 8.22 4.37 8.65
N GLU A 62 8.15 5.66 8.39
CA GLU A 62 7.85 6.68 9.38
C GLU A 62 6.86 7.68 8.82
N GLY A 63 5.92 8.14 9.65
CA GLY A 63 4.92 9.12 9.27
C GLY A 63 4.68 10.13 10.37
N THR A 64 4.78 11.40 10.06
CA THR A 64 4.47 12.52 10.97
C THR A 64 3.06 13.00 10.69
N VAL A 65 2.24 13.11 11.74
CA VAL A 65 0.85 13.58 11.65
C VAL A 65 0.83 15.09 11.42
N VAL A 66 0.12 15.51 10.37
CA VAL A 66 -0.06 16.93 10.00
C VAL A 66 -1.43 17.45 10.42
N ALA A 67 -2.45 16.58 10.43
CA ALA A 67 -3.80 16.90 10.89
C ALA A 67 -4.52 15.64 11.36
N GLY A 68 -5.47 15.78 12.25
CA GLY A 68 -6.19 14.66 12.87
C GLY A 68 -5.34 13.92 13.89
N SER A 69 -5.66 12.64 14.14
CA SER A 69 -4.91 11.75 15.03
C SER A 69 -4.77 10.37 14.39
N LEU A 70 -3.60 9.77 14.49
CA LEU A 70 -3.29 8.47 13.94
C LEU A 70 -3.22 7.44 15.08
N GLY A 71 -4.05 6.40 15.00
CA GLY A 71 -3.88 5.18 15.76
C GLY A 71 -2.99 4.21 14.98
N ALA A 72 -2.04 3.57 15.64
CA ALA A 72 -1.23 2.51 15.04
C ALA A 72 -1.06 1.35 16.02
N GLU A 73 -0.98 0.15 15.47
CA GLU A 73 -0.60 -1.05 16.22
C GLU A 73 0.70 -1.58 15.62
N VAL A 74 1.73 -1.74 16.45
CA VAL A 74 3.05 -2.26 16.08
C VAL A 74 3.39 -3.41 17.03
N ASP A 75 3.52 -4.62 16.50
CA ASP A 75 3.78 -5.86 17.25
C ASP A 75 2.84 -6.06 18.45
N GLY A 76 1.56 -5.68 18.28
CA GLY A 76 0.51 -5.79 19.28
C GLY A 76 0.46 -4.62 20.27
N THR A 77 1.39 -3.66 20.20
CA THR A 77 1.34 -2.44 21.00
C THR A 77 0.59 -1.36 20.24
N VAL A 78 -0.47 -0.82 20.84
CA VAL A 78 -1.24 0.30 20.27
C VAL A 78 -0.62 1.61 20.73
N VAL A 79 -0.45 2.52 19.77
CA VAL A 79 0.01 3.90 20.00
C VAL A 79 -0.95 4.88 19.34
N HIS A 80 -1.11 6.05 19.96
CA HIS A 80 -1.86 7.18 19.43
C HIS A 80 -0.90 8.33 19.17
N VAL A 81 -0.99 8.93 18.01
CA VAL A 81 -0.07 9.97 17.54
C VAL A 81 -0.86 11.19 17.11
N ASP A 82 -0.68 12.30 17.83
CA ASP A 82 -1.30 13.57 17.53
C ASP A 82 -0.45 14.42 16.57
N VAL A 83 -0.98 15.57 16.17
CA VAL A 83 -0.32 16.50 15.26
C VAL A 83 1.09 16.86 15.73
N GLY A 84 2.07 16.76 14.83
CA GLY A 84 3.49 16.94 15.08
C GLY A 84 4.21 15.69 15.60
N GLY A 85 3.49 14.67 16.05
CA GLY A 85 4.05 13.38 16.44
C GLY A 85 4.40 12.51 15.24
N THR A 86 5.30 11.55 15.44
CA THR A 86 5.76 10.62 14.40
C THR A 86 5.53 9.18 14.81
N ALA A 87 4.78 8.44 14.01
CA ALA A 87 4.70 6.99 14.09
C ALA A 87 5.90 6.36 13.37
N ARG A 88 6.47 5.30 13.95
CA ARG A 88 7.53 4.50 13.34
C ARG A 88 7.07 3.06 13.21
N LEU A 89 7.21 2.52 12.00
CA LEU A 89 6.83 1.17 11.62
C LEU A 89 8.11 0.44 11.18
N PRO A 90 8.82 -0.21 12.11
CA PRO A 90 10.12 -0.81 11.80
C PRO A 90 10.00 -1.97 10.81
N MET A 91 11.02 -2.14 10.00
CA MET A 91 11.19 -3.33 9.15
C MET A 91 11.04 -4.61 9.98
N GLY A 92 10.27 -5.56 9.48
CA GLY A 92 10.00 -6.84 10.13
C GLY A 92 8.92 -6.81 11.19
N SER A 93 8.47 -5.64 11.66
CA SER A 93 7.36 -5.52 12.62
C SER A 93 6.00 -5.73 11.95
N ALA A 94 5.08 -6.39 12.65
CA ALA A 94 3.70 -6.52 12.22
C ALA A 94 2.91 -5.27 12.62
N HIS A 95 2.38 -4.54 11.64
CA HIS A 95 1.72 -3.27 11.92
C HIS A 95 0.47 -3.03 11.08
N ARG A 96 -0.36 -2.12 11.56
CA ARG A 96 -1.51 -1.48 10.89
C ARG A 96 -1.71 -0.09 11.48
N TRP A 97 -2.45 0.75 10.78
CA TRP A 97 -2.81 2.09 11.27
C TRP A 97 -4.22 2.48 10.81
N TRP A 98 -4.79 3.49 11.46
CA TRP A 98 -6.15 4.00 11.20
C TRP A 98 -6.26 5.47 11.55
N ASN A 99 -7.31 6.11 11.07
CA ASN A 99 -7.67 7.44 11.55
C ASN A 99 -8.45 7.31 12.87
N ASP A 100 -7.84 7.80 13.95
CA ASP A 100 -8.37 7.73 15.32
C ASP A 100 -9.11 8.99 15.73
N SER A 101 -9.53 9.80 14.77
CA SER A 101 -10.20 11.08 14.99
C SER A 101 -11.47 11.26 14.16
N GLN A 102 -12.26 12.30 14.51
CA GLN A 102 -13.44 12.74 13.76
C GLN A 102 -13.07 13.70 12.61
N GLU A 103 -11.81 14.01 12.41
CA GLU A 103 -11.28 14.85 11.36
C GLU A 103 -10.55 14.01 10.32
N VAL A 104 -10.25 14.61 9.16
CA VAL A 104 -9.41 13.94 8.16
C VAL A 104 -7.99 13.84 8.69
N LEU A 105 -7.50 12.62 8.87
CA LEU A 105 -6.09 12.38 9.13
C LEU A 105 -5.27 12.78 7.91
N ARG A 106 -4.20 13.55 8.14
CA ARG A 106 -3.15 13.83 7.14
C ARG A 106 -1.80 13.53 7.74
N PHE A 107 -0.94 12.91 6.96
CA PHE A 107 0.43 12.59 7.37
C PHE A 107 1.41 12.75 6.21
N GLU A 108 2.67 13.00 6.56
CA GLU A 108 3.80 13.00 5.64
C GLU A 108 4.89 12.10 6.21
N GLY A 109 5.61 11.39 5.35
CA GLY A 109 6.61 10.44 5.85
C GLY A 109 7.51 9.87 4.77
N PHE A 110 8.25 8.85 5.15
CA PHE A 110 9.21 8.19 4.28
C PHE A 110 9.21 6.68 4.51
N ALA A 111 9.42 5.92 3.42
CA ALA A 111 9.83 4.53 3.51
C ALA A 111 11.27 4.38 3.02
N THR A 112 12.09 3.61 3.76
CA THR A 112 13.55 3.53 3.56
C THR A 112 14.07 2.14 3.93
N PRO A 113 14.96 1.52 3.10
CA PRO A 113 15.27 1.89 1.72
C PRO A 113 14.08 1.69 0.79
N VAL A 114 14.07 2.30 -0.38
CA VAL A 114 13.05 1.98 -1.39
C VAL A 114 13.39 0.66 -2.06
N VAL A 115 12.48 -0.30 -1.96
CA VAL A 115 12.57 -1.58 -2.68
C VAL A 115 11.49 -1.65 -3.76
N ASP A 116 10.24 -1.94 -3.37
CA ASP A 116 9.13 -2.06 -4.31
C ASP A 116 7.78 -1.58 -3.75
N LEU A 117 7.80 -0.84 -2.64
CA LEU A 117 6.59 -0.38 -1.95
C LEU A 117 5.70 0.50 -2.82
N ASP A 118 6.27 1.38 -3.62
CA ASP A 118 5.52 2.22 -4.57
C ASP A 118 4.77 1.39 -5.61
N ARG A 119 5.40 0.36 -6.17
CA ARG A 119 4.78 -0.56 -7.14
C ARG A 119 3.72 -1.43 -6.49
N TYR A 120 4.00 -1.89 -5.27
CA TYR A 120 3.03 -2.65 -4.50
C TYR A 120 1.78 -1.83 -4.20
N LEU A 121 1.94 -0.61 -3.67
CA LEU A 121 0.82 0.28 -3.34
C LEU A 121 0.01 0.63 -4.59
N ALA A 122 0.66 0.96 -5.72
CA ALA A 122 -0.02 1.23 -6.97
C ALA A 122 -0.87 0.03 -7.44
N ALA A 123 -0.29 -1.17 -7.43
CA ALA A 123 -1.01 -2.39 -7.80
C ALA A 123 -2.10 -2.75 -6.78
N ALA A 124 -1.88 -2.53 -5.48
CA ALA A 124 -2.86 -2.79 -4.42
C ALA A 124 -4.10 -1.90 -4.56
N PHE A 125 -3.92 -0.60 -4.80
CA PHE A 125 -5.03 0.33 -5.02
C PHE A 125 -5.82 -0.02 -6.29
N ASP A 126 -5.15 -0.39 -7.37
CA ASP A 126 -5.80 -0.84 -8.60
C ASP A 126 -6.65 -2.11 -8.37
N VAL A 127 -6.10 -3.11 -7.67
CA VAL A 127 -6.83 -4.34 -7.31
C VAL A 127 -8.01 -4.03 -6.37
N MET A 128 -7.83 -3.19 -5.36
CA MET A 128 -8.91 -2.81 -4.44
C MET A 128 -10.05 -2.09 -5.17
N ASN A 129 -9.73 -1.18 -6.08
CA ASN A 129 -10.72 -0.43 -6.85
C ASN A 129 -11.44 -1.26 -7.92
N SER A 130 -10.89 -2.40 -8.34
CA SER A 130 -11.45 -3.24 -9.40
C SER A 130 -12.60 -4.16 -8.99
N GLY A 131 -12.88 -4.24 -7.69
CA GLY A 131 -13.92 -5.09 -7.11
C GLY A 131 -14.85 -4.34 -6.16
N PRO A 132 -15.86 -5.02 -5.59
CA PRO A 132 -16.69 -4.47 -4.54
C PRO A 132 -15.87 -4.11 -3.30
N ALA A 133 -16.33 -3.09 -2.53
CA ALA A 133 -15.71 -2.69 -1.27
C ALA A 133 -15.47 -3.91 -0.35
N LYS A 134 -14.29 -3.99 0.25
CA LYS A 134 -13.87 -5.09 1.17
C LYS A 134 -13.83 -6.50 0.54
N ARG A 135 -13.99 -6.62 -0.78
CA ARG A 135 -13.94 -7.91 -1.50
C ARG A 135 -13.13 -7.77 -2.79
N PRO A 136 -11.82 -7.53 -2.70
CA PRO A 136 -10.97 -7.47 -3.89
C PRO A 136 -11.02 -8.81 -4.65
N PRO A 137 -10.92 -8.81 -5.99
CA PRO A 137 -10.97 -10.02 -6.80
C PRO A 137 -9.87 -11.01 -6.42
N LEU A 138 -10.27 -12.24 -6.06
CA LEU A 138 -9.40 -13.26 -5.47
C LEU A 138 -8.13 -13.55 -6.29
N PHE A 139 -8.25 -13.67 -7.61
CA PHE A 139 -7.09 -13.97 -8.46
C PHE A 139 -6.04 -12.86 -8.43
N TYR A 140 -6.47 -11.60 -8.47
CA TYR A 140 -5.57 -10.45 -8.54
C TYR A 140 -4.93 -10.15 -7.20
N ILE A 141 -5.69 -10.26 -6.09
CA ILE A 141 -5.11 -10.10 -4.74
C ILE A 141 -4.12 -11.23 -4.42
N ALA A 142 -4.39 -12.47 -4.85
CA ALA A 142 -3.46 -13.58 -4.68
C ALA A 142 -2.19 -13.40 -5.51
N HIS A 143 -2.33 -12.90 -6.74
CA HIS A 143 -1.18 -12.58 -7.59
C HIS A 143 -0.31 -11.47 -6.97
N LEU A 144 -0.93 -10.39 -6.49
CA LEU A 144 -0.26 -9.28 -5.81
C LEU A 144 0.53 -9.81 -4.58
N ALA A 145 -0.13 -10.55 -3.70
CA ALA A 145 0.47 -11.11 -2.49
C ALA A 145 1.63 -12.08 -2.82
N TRP A 146 1.46 -12.94 -3.82
CA TRP A 146 2.50 -13.88 -4.24
C TRP A 146 3.71 -13.18 -4.86
N ARG A 147 3.48 -12.19 -5.69
CA ARG A 147 4.53 -11.39 -6.35
C ARG A 147 5.43 -10.71 -5.34
N HIS A 148 4.83 -10.02 -4.37
CA HIS A 148 5.55 -9.21 -3.37
C HIS A 148 5.90 -9.95 -2.08
N ARG A 149 5.72 -11.28 -2.01
CA ARG A 149 5.92 -12.10 -0.79
C ARG A 149 7.30 -12.04 -0.15
N ARG A 150 8.31 -11.52 -0.85
CA ARG A 150 9.69 -11.36 -0.35
C ARG A 150 9.94 -9.99 0.27
N THR A 151 9.14 -9.01 -0.07
CA THR A 151 9.26 -7.64 0.42
C THR A 151 8.19 -7.33 1.45
N GLN A 152 6.99 -7.92 1.30
CA GLN A 152 5.90 -7.66 2.23
C GLN A 152 4.90 -8.82 2.31
N THR A 153 4.11 -8.86 3.39
CA THR A 153 3.04 -9.84 3.57
C THR A 153 1.89 -9.28 4.39
N VAL A 154 0.66 -9.56 3.99
CA VAL A 154 -0.54 -9.29 4.80
C VAL A 154 -0.79 -10.44 5.77
N LEU A 155 -1.24 -10.14 7.00
CA LEU A 155 -1.41 -11.13 8.07
C LEU A 155 -2.87 -11.61 8.17
N ILE A 156 -3.47 -12.01 7.03
CA ILE A 156 -4.85 -12.54 6.96
C ILE A 156 -4.92 -14.04 7.24
N ALA A 157 -3.80 -14.74 7.18
CA ALA A 157 -3.66 -16.16 7.48
C ALA A 157 -2.21 -16.48 7.86
N PRO A 158 -1.92 -17.63 8.50
CA PRO A 158 -0.55 -18.07 8.73
C PRO A 158 0.29 -18.12 7.45
N ARG A 159 1.54 -17.70 7.51
CA ARG A 159 2.43 -17.60 6.34
C ARG A 159 2.60 -18.93 5.58
N TRP A 160 2.63 -20.05 6.27
CA TRP A 160 2.73 -21.36 5.63
C TRP A 160 1.48 -21.71 4.79
N ILE A 161 0.28 -21.28 5.23
CA ILE A 161 -0.95 -21.39 4.44
C ILE A 161 -0.85 -20.51 3.20
N GLN A 162 -0.45 -19.27 3.37
CA GLN A 162 -0.29 -18.33 2.26
C GLN A 162 0.73 -18.82 1.21
N ALA A 163 1.83 -19.46 1.67
CA ALA A 163 2.87 -20.01 0.80
C ALA A 163 2.38 -21.15 -0.13
N VAL A 164 1.31 -21.83 0.24
CA VAL A 164 0.66 -22.86 -0.59
C VAL A 164 -0.53 -22.29 -1.35
N LEU A 165 -1.38 -21.53 -0.66
CA LEU A 165 -2.66 -21.06 -1.20
C LEU A 165 -2.48 -20.05 -2.36
N PHE A 166 -1.64 -19.04 -2.17
CA PHE A 166 -1.50 -18.00 -3.19
C PHE A 166 -0.90 -18.52 -4.50
N PRO A 167 0.20 -19.29 -4.54
CA PRO A 167 0.69 -19.82 -5.80
C PRO A 167 -0.31 -20.79 -6.46
N SER A 168 -1.10 -21.54 -5.68
CA SER A 168 -2.16 -22.41 -6.24
C SER A 168 -3.25 -21.58 -6.92
N ILE A 169 -3.71 -20.49 -6.29
CA ILE A 169 -4.69 -19.58 -6.90
C ILE A 169 -4.11 -18.90 -8.15
N VAL A 170 -2.85 -18.48 -8.11
CA VAL A 170 -2.16 -17.88 -9.25
C VAL A 170 -2.06 -18.88 -10.41
N LEU A 171 -1.71 -20.14 -10.14
CA LEU A 171 -1.67 -21.20 -11.16
C LEU A 171 -3.04 -21.39 -11.82
N VAL A 172 -4.10 -21.53 -11.03
CA VAL A 172 -5.48 -21.65 -11.55
C VAL A 172 -5.85 -20.39 -12.37
N GLY A 173 -5.56 -19.20 -11.88
CA GLY A 173 -5.81 -17.95 -12.60
C GLY A 173 -5.07 -17.89 -13.94
N THR A 174 -3.84 -18.39 -14.00
CA THR A 174 -3.05 -18.49 -15.24
C THR A 174 -3.70 -19.44 -16.23
N LEU A 175 -4.12 -20.62 -15.78
CA LEU A 175 -4.82 -21.60 -16.63
C LEU A 175 -6.15 -21.07 -17.16
N LEU A 176 -6.86 -20.27 -16.37
CA LEU A 176 -8.10 -19.59 -16.75
C LEU A 176 -7.87 -18.31 -17.58
N GLY A 177 -6.64 -17.96 -17.91
CA GLY A 177 -6.29 -16.78 -18.70
C GLY A 177 -6.57 -15.44 -18.02
N ARG A 178 -6.64 -15.39 -16.69
CA ARG A 178 -6.94 -14.17 -15.91
C ARG A 178 -5.86 -13.09 -16.00
N TYR A 179 -4.64 -13.46 -16.35
CA TYR A 179 -3.47 -12.57 -16.42
C TYR A 179 -2.97 -12.35 -17.87
N ARG A 180 -3.88 -12.45 -18.84
CA ARG A 180 -3.53 -12.22 -20.26
C ARG A 180 -3.54 -10.72 -20.60
N GLY A 181 -2.55 -10.28 -21.39
CA GLY A 181 -2.40 -8.86 -21.73
C GLY A 181 -1.97 -8.02 -20.53
N THR A 182 -2.22 -6.70 -20.59
CA THR A 182 -1.81 -5.72 -19.59
C THR A 182 -2.97 -5.08 -18.83
N ASP A 183 -4.22 -5.36 -19.20
CA ASP A 183 -5.40 -4.63 -18.70
C ASP A 183 -6.02 -5.23 -17.43
N TRP A 184 -5.42 -6.29 -16.86
CA TRP A 184 -5.93 -6.87 -15.63
C TRP A 184 -5.48 -6.08 -14.40
N PRO A 185 -6.31 -6.01 -13.33
CA PRO A 185 -6.03 -5.26 -12.11
C PRO A 185 -4.74 -5.69 -11.43
N GLY A 186 -3.89 -4.73 -11.10
CA GLY A 186 -2.60 -4.98 -10.46
C GLY A 186 -1.53 -5.55 -11.41
N CYS A 187 -1.75 -5.48 -12.73
CA CYS A 187 -0.77 -5.92 -13.73
C CYS A 187 0.56 -5.17 -13.54
N PRO A 188 1.67 -5.91 -13.41
CA PRO A 188 3.00 -5.30 -13.19
C PRO A 188 3.41 -4.27 -14.23
N ASP A 189 3.07 -4.52 -15.49
CA ASP A 189 3.50 -3.71 -16.62
C ASP A 189 2.79 -2.35 -16.70
N ARG A 190 1.73 -2.16 -15.90
CA ARG A 190 1.00 -0.89 -15.80
C ARG A 190 1.64 0.11 -14.84
N PHE A 191 2.48 -0.36 -13.92
CA PHE A 191 3.07 0.46 -12.86
C PHE A 191 4.59 0.55 -13.05
N HIS A 192 4.99 1.39 -13.98
CA HIS A 192 6.38 1.80 -14.08
C HIS A 192 6.70 2.72 -12.90
N THR A 193 7.93 2.64 -12.39
CA THR A 193 8.41 3.51 -11.33
C THR A 193 8.20 4.96 -11.72
N ALA A 194 7.67 5.77 -10.78
CA ALA A 194 7.74 7.22 -10.91
C ALA A 194 9.20 7.62 -11.25
N PRO A 195 9.42 8.55 -12.19
CA PRO A 195 10.77 8.95 -12.57
C PRO A 195 11.55 9.40 -11.34
N LEU A 196 12.84 9.05 -11.29
CA LEU A 196 13.76 9.59 -10.31
C LEU A 196 13.86 11.10 -10.59
N LEU A 197 13.44 11.92 -9.64
CA LEU A 197 13.79 13.33 -9.68
C LEU A 197 15.30 13.43 -9.43
N ALA A 198 16.01 13.95 -10.42
CA ALA A 198 17.45 14.19 -10.38
C ALA A 198 17.82 15.29 -9.35
#